data_28b783e8becfd05b289f99b4e98ad6ed
#
_entry.id   28b783e8becfd05b289f99b4e98ad6ed
#
_cell.length_a   1.000
_cell.length_b   1.000
_cell.length_c   1.000
_cell.angle_alpha   90.00
_cell.angle_beta   90.00
_cell.angle_gamma   90.00
#
_symmetry.space_group_name_H-M   'P 1'
#
loop_
_entity.id
_entity.type
_entity.pdbx_description
1 polymer ?
#
loop_
_entity_poly.entity_id
_entity_poly.type
_entity_poly.pdbx_seq_one_letter_code
_entity_poly.pdbx_strand_id
1 'polypeptide(L)'
;MRSLKFAPAMLILLLLVMSCEDEDNSELTGAPEIPPASTFVMDFDSFPATAGQSDHPPLIPVKGQETCAQDNFNHAAFFVGFWNLAIAVNMIVPMAAYGTALQQTAEQQADGSWHWSYDFGAANQQYSARLECLVDEAGFNWNMYISQDQTFDQYHWFSGWSNLTLTGGTWTLNRSPEEPEPYIGIEWQRTAATDLREIRYTNIVPNAPANGGYIWHGIVAGLMYDAFYDIYGAEEDRLLETEWNRDAQAGRVRDEVFFGDADWRCWDETLQDIDCP
;
A
#
# COMPACT_ATOMS: atom_id res chain seq x y z
N MET A 1 -89.91 -40.20 -2.72
CA MET A 1 -89.49 -39.18 -3.63
C MET A 1 -88.57 -38.21 -2.92
N ARG A 2 -87.28 -38.36 -3.07
CA ARG A 2 -86.24 -37.36 -2.63
C ARG A 2 -85.18 -37.33 -3.65
N SER A 3 -85.09 -36.25 -4.34
CA SER A 3 -84.09 -36.00 -5.40
C SER A 3 -82.68 -35.65 -4.82
N LEU A 4 -81.72 -36.41 -5.17
CA LEU A 4 -80.35 -36.19 -4.79
C LEU A 4 -79.71 -35.24 -5.85
N LYS A 5 -79.27 -34.03 -5.43
CA LYS A 5 -78.56 -33.08 -6.27
C LYS A 5 -77.08 -33.36 -6.19
N PHE A 6 -76.49 -33.75 -7.34
CA PHE A 6 -75.04 -33.79 -7.53
C PHE A 6 -74.50 -32.37 -7.71
N ALA A 7 -73.48 -31.99 -6.90
CA ALA A 7 -72.69 -30.80 -7.08
C ALA A 7 -71.37 -31.22 -7.80
N PRO A 8 -70.92 -30.49 -8.79
CA PRO A 8 -69.61 -30.77 -9.42
C PRO A 8 -68.47 -30.22 -8.56
N ALA A 9 -67.52 -31.08 -8.24
CA ALA A 9 -66.28 -30.69 -7.58
C ALA A 9 -65.39 -29.98 -8.63
N MET A 10 -65.11 -28.69 -8.37
CA MET A 10 -64.19 -27.88 -9.16
C MET A 10 -62.78 -28.15 -8.69
N LEU A 11 -62.00 -28.87 -9.53
CA LEU A 11 -60.61 -29.16 -9.31
C LEU A 11 -59.76 -27.91 -9.64
N ILE A 12 -59.31 -27.19 -8.57
CA ILE A 12 -58.40 -26.05 -8.72
C ILE A 12 -57.00 -26.65 -8.89
N LEU A 13 -56.45 -26.56 -10.15
CA LEU A 13 -55.09 -26.88 -10.47
C LEU A 13 -54.20 -25.71 -10.03
N LEU A 14 -53.48 -25.88 -8.91
CA LEU A 14 -52.49 -24.92 -8.39
C LEU A 14 -51.24 -25.04 -9.29
N LEU A 15 -51.07 -24.12 -10.24
CA LEU A 15 -49.82 -23.91 -10.94
C LEU A 15 -48.83 -23.28 -9.98
N LEU A 16 -47.90 -24.10 -9.46
CA LEU A 16 -46.67 -23.63 -8.83
C LEU A 16 -45.78 -23.02 -9.92
N VAL A 17 -45.79 -21.69 -10.04
CA VAL A 17 -44.76 -20.95 -10.76
C VAL A 17 -43.52 -21.03 -9.91
N MET A 18 -42.58 -21.92 -10.27
CA MET A 18 -41.20 -21.79 -9.81
C MET A 18 -40.64 -20.53 -10.45
N SER A 19 -40.63 -19.46 -9.69
CA SER A 19 -39.78 -18.32 -9.94
C SER A 19 -38.35 -18.83 -9.73
N CYS A 20 -37.58 -19.00 -10.80
CA CYS A 20 -36.14 -18.92 -10.69
C CYS A 20 -35.87 -17.49 -10.20
N GLU A 21 -35.45 -17.35 -8.97
CA GLU A 21 -34.66 -16.20 -8.58
C GLU A 21 -33.38 -16.29 -9.43
N ASP A 22 -33.30 -15.43 -10.44
CA ASP A 22 -32.03 -15.12 -11.04
C ASP A 22 -31.15 -14.65 -9.88
N GLU A 23 -30.12 -15.44 -9.55
CA GLU A 23 -29.03 -14.96 -8.72
C GLU A 23 -28.56 -13.66 -9.40
N ASP A 24 -28.73 -12.58 -8.67
CA ASP A 24 -28.27 -11.24 -9.02
C ASP A 24 -26.75 -11.32 -9.20
N ASN A 25 -26.34 -11.80 -10.35
CA ASN A 25 -24.98 -11.71 -10.82
C ASN A 25 -24.84 -10.20 -11.13
N SER A 26 -24.50 -9.42 -10.12
CA SER A 26 -24.20 -8.01 -10.29
C SER A 26 -22.94 -7.91 -11.14
N GLU A 27 -23.10 -8.07 -12.46
CA GLU A 27 -22.11 -7.62 -13.42
C GLU A 27 -21.77 -6.18 -13.05
N LEU A 28 -20.51 -5.95 -12.70
CA LEU A 28 -20.01 -4.59 -12.50
C LEU A 28 -20.32 -3.80 -13.77
N THR A 29 -21.34 -2.97 -13.71
CA THR A 29 -21.85 -2.20 -14.87
C THR A 29 -20.94 -1.04 -15.26
N GLY A 30 -19.75 -0.92 -14.65
CA GLY A 30 -18.77 0.14 -14.89
C GLY A 30 -17.34 -0.31 -14.63
N ALA A 31 -16.39 0.54 -14.99
CA ALA A 31 -14.97 0.30 -14.72
C ALA A 31 -14.72 0.14 -13.21
N PRO A 32 -13.87 -0.82 -12.81
CA PRO A 32 -13.45 -0.91 -11.43
C PRO A 32 -12.72 0.35 -10.98
N GLU A 33 -12.90 0.73 -9.73
CA GLU A 33 -12.15 1.82 -9.13
C GLU A 33 -10.71 1.35 -8.87
N ILE A 34 -9.72 2.15 -9.29
CA ILE A 34 -8.32 1.89 -8.98
C ILE A 34 -8.10 2.12 -7.48
N PRO A 35 -7.41 1.22 -6.75
CA PRO A 35 -7.09 1.46 -5.34
C PRO A 35 -6.44 2.84 -5.14
N PRO A 36 -6.72 3.57 -4.05
CA PRO A 36 -6.17 4.91 -3.82
C PRO A 36 -4.64 4.95 -3.82
N ALA A 37 -4.04 6.10 -4.15
CA ALA A 37 -2.59 6.28 -4.18
C ALA A 37 -1.89 5.81 -2.90
N SER A 38 -2.53 5.95 -1.73
CA SER A 38 -2.00 5.51 -0.44
C SER A 38 -1.84 3.99 -0.28
N THR A 39 -2.36 3.18 -1.21
CA THR A 39 -2.11 1.73 -1.27
C THR A 39 -0.82 1.38 -2.01
N PHE A 40 -0.25 2.36 -2.70
CA PHE A 40 0.94 2.23 -3.52
C PHE A 40 2.09 3.14 -3.05
N VAL A 41 1.79 4.23 -2.33
CA VAL A 41 2.75 5.22 -1.84
C VAL A 41 2.64 5.33 -0.33
N MET A 42 3.74 5.03 0.38
CA MET A 42 3.84 5.19 1.83
C MET A 42 3.95 6.67 2.18
N ASP A 43 3.23 7.10 3.23
CA ASP A 43 3.26 8.46 3.74
C ASP A 43 4.44 8.66 4.70
N PHE A 44 5.51 9.28 4.21
CA PHE A 44 6.65 9.68 5.03
C PHE A 44 6.51 11.09 5.62
N ASP A 45 5.59 11.91 5.10
CA ASP A 45 5.43 13.30 5.52
C ASP A 45 4.76 13.42 6.91
N SER A 46 4.11 12.37 7.37
CA SER A 46 3.50 12.30 8.71
C SER A 46 4.53 12.11 9.84
N PHE A 47 5.76 11.68 9.52
CA PHE A 47 6.83 11.55 10.50
C PHE A 47 7.38 12.94 10.88
N PRO A 48 7.70 13.17 12.18
CA PRO A 48 8.24 14.46 12.62
C PRO A 48 9.48 14.88 11.82
N ALA A 49 9.55 16.16 11.45
CA ALA A 49 10.68 16.70 10.74
C ALA A 49 11.29 17.88 11.51
N THR A 50 12.61 17.93 11.60
CA THR A 50 13.29 19.13 12.12
C THR A 50 13.15 20.28 11.12
N ALA A 51 12.76 21.46 11.60
CA ALA A 51 12.71 22.66 10.78
C ALA A 51 14.11 22.94 10.17
N GLY A 52 14.26 22.73 8.86
CA GLY A 52 15.53 22.89 8.15
C GLY A 52 16.12 21.60 7.56
N GLN A 53 15.47 20.45 7.72
CA GLN A 53 15.89 19.19 7.14
C GLN A 53 15.30 19.00 5.72
N SER A 54 15.46 20.04 4.88
CA SER A 54 15.30 19.91 3.43
C SER A 54 16.69 19.60 2.85
N ASP A 55 16.79 18.53 2.07
CA ASP A 55 17.84 18.19 1.11
C ASP A 55 19.09 17.42 1.57
N HIS A 56 19.26 17.05 2.84
CA HIS A 56 20.38 16.18 3.21
C HIS A 56 19.89 14.95 4.01
N PRO A 57 20.35 13.72 3.66
CA PRO A 57 20.09 12.56 4.52
C PRO A 57 20.68 12.86 5.91
N PRO A 58 19.99 12.49 7.00
CA PRO A 58 20.50 12.65 8.34
C PRO A 58 21.85 11.94 8.48
N LEU A 59 22.76 12.52 9.26
CA LEU A 59 24.07 11.92 9.51
C LEU A 59 23.89 10.58 10.23
N ILE A 60 24.66 9.57 9.81
CA ILE A 60 24.64 8.24 10.42
C ILE A 60 24.89 8.37 11.92
N PRO A 61 23.97 7.92 12.80
CA PRO A 61 24.21 7.92 14.24
C PRO A 61 25.43 7.05 14.57
N VAL A 62 26.42 7.61 15.28
CA VAL A 62 27.61 6.86 15.70
C VAL A 62 27.51 6.62 17.19
N LYS A 63 27.41 5.35 17.60
CA LYS A 63 27.41 4.96 19.02
C LYS A 63 28.64 5.50 19.73
N GLY A 64 28.45 6.27 20.80
CA GLY A 64 29.52 6.78 21.67
C GLY A 64 30.03 8.19 21.35
N GLN A 65 29.40 8.94 20.45
CA GLN A 65 29.62 10.39 20.33
C GLN A 65 28.83 11.11 21.43
N GLU A 66 29.33 12.26 21.93
CA GLU A 66 28.68 12.99 23.02
C GLU A 66 27.20 13.26 22.73
N THR A 67 26.33 12.93 23.69
CA THR A 67 24.89 12.98 23.61
C THR A 67 24.40 14.36 23.14
N CYS A 68 23.87 14.42 21.93
CA CYS A 68 23.00 15.50 21.52
C CYS A 68 21.64 15.31 22.21
N ALA A 69 20.98 16.41 22.61
CA ALA A 69 19.69 16.35 23.27
C ALA A 69 18.53 15.81 22.40
N GLN A 70 18.83 15.25 21.22
CA GLN A 70 17.89 14.73 20.23
C GLN A 70 18.36 13.37 19.65
N ASP A 71 19.16 12.59 20.38
CA ASP A 71 19.74 11.36 19.86
C ASP A 71 18.68 10.29 19.52
N ASN A 72 17.63 10.19 20.35
CA ASN A 72 16.55 9.23 20.15
C ASN A 72 15.78 9.52 18.86
N PHE A 73 15.34 10.78 18.68
CA PHE A 73 14.66 11.21 17.47
C PHE A 73 15.55 11.08 16.23
N ASN A 74 16.79 11.56 16.30
CA ASN A 74 17.72 11.51 15.16
C ASN A 74 18.00 10.08 14.71
N HIS A 75 18.05 9.13 15.65
CA HIS A 75 18.21 7.72 15.33
C HIS A 75 17.03 7.18 14.50
N ALA A 76 15.80 7.43 14.94
CA ALA A 76 14.60 7.06 14.18
C ALA A 76 14.55 7.76 12.81
N ALA A 77 14.78 9.08 12.80
CA ALA A 77 14.73 9.91 11.59
C ALA A 77 15.74 9.49 10.51
N PHE A 78 16.92 9.00 10.94
CA PHE A 78 17.91 8.47 9.99
C PHE A 78 17.35 7.29 9.20
N PHE A 79 16.78 6.30 9.86
CA PHE A 79 16.28 5.09 9.17
C PHE A 79 15.02 5.38 8.35
N VAL A 80 14.09 6.19 8.86
CA VAL A 80 12.92 6.62 8.12
C VAL A 80 13.33 7.41 6.86
N GLY A 81 14.26 8.37 7.00
CA GLY A 81 14.79 9.16 5.88
C GLY A 81 15.54 8.32 4.85
N PHE A 82 16.31 7.33 5.28
CA PHE A 82 17.00 6.39 4.38
C PHE A 82 15.99 5.61 3.52
N TRP A 83 14.94 5.06 4.13
CA TRP A 83 13.91 4.32 3.41
C TRP A 83 13.11 5.24 2.48
N ASN A 84 12.75 6.45 2.93
CA ASN A 84 12.09 7.44 2.09
C ASN A 84 12.90 7.71 0.81
N LEU A 85 14.20 7.98 0.95
CA LEU A 85 15.07 8.23 -0.19
C LEU A 85 15.19 6.99 -1.10
N ALA A 86 15.41 5.81 -0.52
CA ALA A 86 15.55 4.57 -1.28
C ALA A 86 14.28 4.27 -2.11
N ILE A 87 13.09 4.46 -1.53
CA ILE A 87 11.82 4.28 -2.21
C ILE A 87 11.63 5.36 -3.29
N ALA A 88 11.84 6.63 -2.97
CA ALA A 88 11.65 7.74 -3.89
C ALA A 88 12.48 7.58 -5.17
N VAL A 89 13.75 7.15 -5.04
CA VAL A 89 14.64 6.96 -6.20
C VAL A 89 14.22 5.76 -7.06
N ASN A 90 13.85 4.65 -6.44
CA ASN A 90 13.57 3.41 -7.17
C ASN A 90 12.14 3.31 -7.70
N MET A 91 11.21 4.07 -7.14
CA MET A 91 9.80 4.02 -7.51
C MET A 91 9.29 5.23 -8.31
N ILE A 92 10.16 6.15 -8.70
CA ILE A 92 9.75 7.41 -9.36
C ILE A 92 8.89 7.16 -10.61
N VAL A 93 9.24 6.21 -11.46
CA VAL A 93 8.49 5.88 -12.69
C VAL A 93 7.18 5.16 -12.37
N PRO A 94 7.16 4.04 -11.62
CA PRO A 94 5.90 3.35 -11.29
C PRO A 94 4.95 4.21 -10.46
N MET A 95 5.44 5.07 -9.54
CA MET A 95 4.59 5.99 -8.78
C MET A 95 3.94 7.05 -9.68
N ALA A 96 4.69 7.63 -10.62
CA ALA A 96 4.14 8.59 -11.57
C ALA A 96 3.11 7.95 -12.51
N ALA A 97 3.38 6.72 -12.98
CA ALA A 97 2.44 5.95 -13.79
C ALA A 97 1.14 5.69 -13.00
N TYR A 98 1.25 5.16 -11.79
CA TYR A 98 0.09 4.86 -10.94
C TYR A 98 -0.74 6.12 -10.64
N GLY A 99 -0.09 7.20 -10.22
CA GLY A 99 -0.74 8.48 -9.93
C GLY A 99 -1.47 9.08 -11.16
N THR A 100 -0.91 8.88 -12.35
CA THR A 100 -1.57 9.33 -13.60
C THR A 100 -2.77 8.44 -13.93
N ALA A 101 -2.69 7.11 -13.73
CA ALA A 101 -3.80 6.18 -13.96
C ALA A 101 -5.06 6.57 -13.20
N LEU A 102 -4.93 7.05 -11.95
CA LEU A 102 -6.06 7.49 -11.11
C LEU A 102 -6.89 8.65 -11.73
N GLN A 103 -6.36 9.32 -12.74
CA GLN A 103 -7.01 10.46 -13.40
C GLN A 103 -7.55 10.09 -14.80
N GLN A 104 -7.37 8.84 -15.22
CA GLN A 104 -7.77 8.39 -16.56
C GLN A 104 -9.13 7.70 -16.53
N THR A 105 -9.75 7.62 -17.71
CA THR A 105 -10.96 6.83 -17.93
C THR A 105 -10.59 5.48 -18.53
N ALA A 106 -11.18 4.42 -17.99
CA ALA A 106 -10.99 3.07 -18.51
C ALA A 106 -11.83 2.79 -19.75
N GLU A 107 -11.32 1.91 -20.60
CA GLU A 107 -12.02 1.32 -21.72
C GLU A 107 -12.15 -0.20 -21.51
N GLN A 108 -13.38 -0.74 -21.64
CA GLN A 108 -13.58 -2.18 -21.56
C GLN A 108 -13.17 -2.84 -22.88
N GLN A 109 -12.41 -3.90 -22.77
CA GLN A 109 -11.94 -4.68 -23.91
C GLN A 109 -12.90 -5.83 -24.24
N ALA A 110 -12.74 -6.43 -25.42
CA ALA A 110 -13.59 -7.51 -25.89
C ALA A 110 -13.45 -8.82 -25.06
N ASP A 111 -12.35 -8.97 -24.32
CA ASP A 111 -12.09 -10.08 -23.41
C ASP A 111 -12.63 -9.83 -21.99
N GLY A 112 -13.28 -8.70 -21.75
CA GLY A 112 -13.85 -8.31 -20.47
C GLY A 112 -12.89 -7.55 -19.55
N SER A 113 -11.60 -7.44 -19.90
CA SER A 113 -10.64 -6.63 -19.13
C SER A 113 -10.91 -5.13 -19.28
N TRP A 114 -10.42 -4.33 -18.34
CA TRP A 114 -10.47 -2.87 -18.36
C TRP A 114 -9.07 -2.30 -18.53
N HIS A 115 -8.90 -1.35 -19.46
CA HIS A 115 -7.61 -0.73 -19.76
C HIS A 115 -7.68 0.79 -19.56
N TRP A 116 -6.65 1.33 -18.88
CA TRP A 116 -6.34 2.75 -18.79
C TRP A 116 -5.04 2.97 -19.56
N SER A 117 -5.10 3.64 -20.72
CA SER A 117 -3.95 3.92 -21.59
C SER A 117 -3.68 5.41 -21.63
N TYR A 118 -2.44 5.84 -21.38
CA TYR A 118 -2.07 7.24 -21.24
C TYR A 118 -0.57 7.45 -21.40
N ASP A 119 -0.19 8.71 -21.65
CA ASP A 119 1.19 9.19 -21.62
C ASP A 119 1.46 9.92 -20.30
N PHE A 120 2.68 9.84 -19.78
CA PHE A 120 3.09 10.54 -18.57
C PHE A 120 4.57 10.89 -18.58
N GLY A 121 4.96 11.85 -17.72
CA GLY A 121 6.35 12.26 -17.51
C GLY A 121 6.86 11.81 -16.15
N ALA A 122 8.10 11.28 -16.11
CA ALA A 122 8.82 10.99 -14.87
C ALA A 122 10.32 11.12 -15.09
N ALA A 123 11.09 11.56 -14.09
CA ALA A 123 12.55 11.69 -14.15
C ALA A 123 13.06 12.42 -15.42
N ASN A 124 12.36 13.48 -15.86
CA ASN A 124 12.63 14.24 -17.09
C ASN A 124 12.55 13.42 -18.39
N GLN A 125 11.84 12.30 -18.38
CA GLN A 125 11.58 11.44 -19.53
C GLN A 125 10.06 11.35 -19.79
N GLN A 126 9.70 10.95 -21.02
CA GLN A 126 8.32 10.67 -21.43
C GLN A 126 8.12 9.17 -21.58
N TYR A 127 6.96 8.71 -21.14
CA TYR A 127 6.56 7.31 -21.16
C TYR A 127 5.12 7.19 -21.65
N SER A 128 4.78 6.02 -22.18
CA SER A 128 3.38 5.58 -22.31
C SER A 128 3.12 4.42 -21.38
N ALA A 129 1.90 4.36 -20.84
CA ALA A 129 1.51 3.32 -19.90
C ALA A 129 0.15 2.72 -20.25
N ARG A 130 -0.02 1.47 -19.84
CA ARG A 130 -1.29 0.77 -19.84
C ARG A 130 -1.46 0.03 -18.52
N LEU A 131 -2.43 0.48 -17.70
CA LEU A 131 -2.92 -0.29 -16.56
C LEU A 131 -4.05 -1.19 -17.05
N GLU A 132 -3.98 -2.46 -16.73
CA GLU A 132 -5.02 -3.46 -17.01
C GLU A 132 -5.65 -3.94 -15.71
N CYS A 133 -6.95 -4.19 -15.74
CA CYS A 133 -7.67 -4.82 -14.66
C CYS A 133 -8.53 -5.96 -15.19
N LEU A 134 -8.36 -7.14 -14.63
CA LEU A 134 -9.25 -8.27 -14.80
C LEU A 134 -9.99 -8.51 -13.48
N VAL A 135 -11.32 -8.57 -13.57
CA VAL A 135 -12.21 -8.82 -12.43
C VAL A 135 -12.48 -10.31 -12.32
N ASP A 136 -12.34 -10.86 -11.12
CA ASP A 136 -12.76 -12.24 -10.81
C ASP A 136 -13.67 -12.25 -9.56
N GLU A 137 -14.13 -13.43 -9.15
CA GLU A 137 -15.02 -13.60 -7.99
C GLU A 137 -14.39 -13.14 -6.66
N ALA A 138 -13.06 -13.12 -6.57
CA ALA A 138 -12.32 -12.79 -5.36
C ALA A 138 -11.92 -11.31 -5.30
N GLY A 139 -11.75 -10.65 -6.45
CA GLY A 139 -11.26 -9.28 -6.49
C GLY A 139 -10.84 -8.80 -7.86
N PHE A 140 -9.88 -7.90 -7.86
CA PHE A 140 -9.31 -7.25 -9.02
C PHE A 140 -7.85 -7.63 -9.19
N ASN A 141 -7.49 -8.11 -10.38
CA ASN A 141 -6.12 -8.40 -10.78
C ASN A 141 -5.61 -7.27 -11.67
N TRP A 142 -4.54 -6.63 -11.24
CA TRP A 142 -3.96 -5.43 -11.85
C TRP A 142 -2.62 -5.75 -12.50
N ASN A 143 -2.37 -5.19 -13.70
CA ASN A 143 -1.07 -5.26 -14.36
C ASN A 143 -0.73 -3.90 -14.99
N MET A 144 0.47 -3.40 -14.76
CA MET A 144 0.98 -2.16 -15.34
C MET A 144 2.08 -2.45 -16.32
N TYR A 145 1.85 -2.02 -17.55
CA TYR A 145 2.83 -2.07 -18.63
C TYR A 145 3.24 -0.65 -18.98
N ILE A 146 4.56 -0.42 -19.10
CA ILE A 146 5.12 0.88 -19.43
C ILE A 146 6.05 0.72 -20.62
N SER A 147 6.05 1.71 -21.51
CA SER A 147 6.98 1.80 -22.66
C SER A 147 7.69 3.15 -22.62
N GLN A 148 8.92 3.17 -23.14
CA GLN A 148 9.68 4.37 -23.41
C GLN A 148 10.25 4.29 -24.83
N ASP A 149 9.95 5.30 -25.65
CA ASP A 149 10.35 5.35 -27.05
C ASP A 149 11.82 4.95 -27.25
N GLN A 150 12.07 4.03 -28.21
CA GLN A 150 13.38 3.53 -28.62
C GLN A 150 14.23 2.86 -27.50
N THR A 151 13.66 2.69 -26.30
CA THR A 151 14.37 2.11 -25.16
C THR A 151 13.78 0.75 -24.78
N PHE A 152 12.51 0.68 -24.46
CA PHE A 152 11.80 -0.56 -24.17
C PHE A 152 10.32 -0.43 -24.49
N ASP A 153 9.66 -1.56 -24.72
CA ASP A 153 8.24 -1.64 -25.06
C ASP A 153 7.51 -2.63 -24.16
N GLN A 154 6.34 -2.21 -23.64
CA GLN A 154 5.41 -3.02 -22.84
C GLN A 154 6.11 -3.77 -21.68
N TYR A 155 7.06 -3.12 -21.01
CA TYR A 155 7.68 -3.71 -19.84
C TYR A 155 6.66 -3.83 -18.71
N HIS A 156 6.48 -5.08 -18.19
CA HIS A 156 5.59 -5.35 -17.06
C HIS A 156 6.22 -4.85 -15.76
N TRP A 157 5.90 -3.61 -15.37
CA TRP A 157 6.55 -2.95 -14.25
C TRP A 157 6.02 -3.40 -12.90
N PHE A 158 4.71 -3.58 -12.79
CA PHE A 158 4.13 -4.15 -11.58
C PHE A 158 2.81 -4.88 -11.86
N SER A 159 2.50 -5.79 -10.97
CA SER A 159 1.19 -6.43 -10.84
C SER A 159 0.65 -6.28 -9.43
N GLY A 160 -0.63 -6.53 -9.24
CA GLY A 160 -1.25 -6.51 -7.93
C GLY A 160 -2.59 -7.20 -7.89
N TRP A 161 -3.07 -7.35 -6.67
CA TRP A 161 -4.41 -7.84 -6.38
C TRP A 161 -5.05 -6.95 -5.32
N SER A 162 -6.35 -6.72 -5.43
CA SER A 162 -7.15 -6.08 -4.39
C SER A 162 -8.50 -6.76 -4.25
N ASN A 163 -9.03 -6.79 -3.02
CA ASN A 163 -10.37 -7.30 -2.81
C ASN A 163 -11.44 -6.36 -3.40
N LEU A 164 -12.66 -6.87 -3.59
CA LEU A 164 -13.77 -6.12 -4.21
C LEU A 164 -14.17 -4.84 -3.45
N THR A 165 -13.88 -4.78 -2.15
CA THR A 165 -14.17 -3.61 -1.31
C THR A 165 -13.02 -2.61 -1.25
N LEU A 166 -11.89 -2.89 -1.91
CA LEU A 166 -10.66 -2.08 -1.91
C LEU A 166 -10.18 -1.76 -0.48
N THR A 167 -10.35 -2.70 0.44
CA THR A 167 -9.89 -2.57 1.83
C THR A 167 -8.58 -3.30 2.10
N GLY A 168 -8.10 -4.10 1.16
CA GLY A 168 -6.82 -4.79 1.26
C GLY A 168 -6.36 -5.32 -0.08
N GLY A 169 -5.05 -5.45 -0.20
CA GLY A 169 -4.43 -5.93 -1.42
C GLY A 169 -2.91 -5.97 -1.36
N THR A 170 -2.32 -6.31 -2.50
CA THR A 170 -0.88 -6.45 -2.67
C THR A 170 -0.43 -5.85 -3.99
N TRP A 171 0.82 -5.40 -4.04
CA TRP A 171 1.53 -5.06 -5.27
C TRP A 171 2.87 -5.75 -5.31
N THR A 172 3.29 -6.17 -6.48
CA THR A 172 4.62 -6.72 -6.76
C THR A 172 5.26 -5.89 -7.85
N LEU A 173 6.35 -5.21 -7.55
CA LEU A 173 7.09 -4.38 -8.49
C LEU A 173 8.32 -5.11 -8.97
N ASN A 174 8.58 -5.05 -10.27
CA ASN A 174 9.84 -5.43 -10.88
C ASN A 174 10.79 -4.22 -10.88
N ARG A 175 12.11 -4.47 -10.87
CA ARG A 175 13.11 -3.43 -10.67
C ARG A 175 13.15 -2.44 -11.84
N SER A 176 13.55 -2.89 -12.99
CA SER A 176 13.66 -2.06 -14.20
C SER A 176 13.68 -2.94 -15.45
N PRO A 177 13.52 -2.34 -16.66
CA PRO A 177 13.67 -3.09 -17.90
C PRO A 177 15.04 -3.73 -18.10
N GLU A 178 16.10 -3.14 -17.54
CA GLU A 178 17.47 -3.67 -17.61
C GLU A 178 17.70 -4.82 -16.63
N GLU A 179 17.00 -4.80 -15.49
CA GLU A 179 17.06 -5.83 -14.44
C GLU A 179 15.64 -6.29 -14.10
N PRO A 180 15.00 -7.13 -14.94
CA PRO A 180 13.59 -7.48 -14.84
C PRO A 180 13.34 -8.57 -13.79
N GLU A 181 13.66 -8.29 -12.54
CA GLU A 181 13.45 -9.19 -11.41
C GLU A 181 12.47 -8.59 -10.39
N PRO A 182 11.75 -9.42 -9.62
CA PRO A 182 10.97 -8.94 -8.48
C PRO A 182 11.84 -8.13 -7.52
N TYR A 183 11.35 -6.95 -7.12
CA TYR A 183 12.13 -6.01 -6.34
C TYR A 183 11.45 -5.63 -5.03
N ILE A 184 10.22 -5.11 -5.09
CA ILE A 184 9.45 -4.69 -3.92
C ILE A 184 8.10 -5.37 -3.93
N GLY A 185 7.76 -6.03 -2.83
CA GLY A 185 6.41 -6.43 -2.49
C GLY A 185 5.77 -5.37 -1.61
N ILE A 186 4.52 -5.01 -1.91
CA ILE A 186 3.72 -4.09 -1.09
C ILE A 186 2.48 -4.84 -0.61
N GLU A 187 2.25 -4.84 0.69
CA GLU A 187 1.02 -5.29 1.32
C GLU A 187 0.33 -4.07 1.94
N TRP A 188 -0.98 -3.96 1.78
CA TRP A 188 -1.71 -2.82 2.31
C TRP A 188 -3.09 -3.23 2.82
N GLN A 189 -3.52 -2.54 3.87
CA GLN A 189 -4.85 -2.64 4.43
C GLN A 189 -5.39 -1.25 4.77
N ARG A 190 -6.68 -1.07 4.58
CA ARG A 190 -7.41 0.14 4.96
C ARG A 190 -8.80 -0.24 5.45
N THR A 191 -9.35 0.54 6.35
CA THR A 191 -10.76 0.42 6.73
C THR A 191 -11.52 1.59 6.14
N ALA A 192 -12.66 1.32 5.52
CA ALA A 192 -13.51 2.36 4.93
C ALA A 192 -14.01 3.40 5.95
N ALA A 193 -14.01 3.05 7.26
CA ALA A 193 -14.58 3.88 8.31
C ALA A 193 -13.57 4.79 9.02
N THR A 194 -12.26 4.54 8.95
CA THR A 194 -11.28 5.16 9.85
C THR A 194 -10.04 5.72 9.17
N ASP A 195 -9.93 5.67 7.85
CA ASP A 195 -8.70 6.04 7.13
C ASP A 195 -7.42 5.34 7.67
N LEU A 196 -7.60 4.33 8.54
CA LEU A 196 -6.52 3.50 9.03
C LEU A 196 -5.83 2.86 7.86
N ARG A 197 -4.54 3.09 7.75
CA ARG A 197 -3.70 2.60 6.67
C ARG A 197 -2.55 1.85 7.29
N GLU A 198 -2.45 0.63 6.88
CA GLU A 198 -1.22 -0.12 7.04
C GLU A 198 -0.65 -0.39 5.66
N ILE A 199 0.61 -0.08 5.48
CA ILE A 199 1.32 -0.37 4.25
C ILE A 199 2.71 -0.89 4.60
N ARG A 200 3.09 -2.00 4.00
CA ARG A 200 4.38 -2.64 4.21
C ARG A 200 5.09 -2.83 2.88
N TYR A 201 6.29 -2.31 2.77
CA TYR A 201 7.20 -2.60 1.67
C TYR A 201 8.20 -3.64 2.10
N THR A 202 8.34 -4.68 1.32
CA THR A 202 9.28 -5.77 1.57
C THR A 202 10.24 -5.89 0.38
N ASN A 203 11.53 -5.98 0.65
CA ASN A 203 12.51 -6.35 -0.37
C ASN A 203 12.30 -7.83 -0.72
N ILE A 204 11.96 -8.10 -1.99
CA ILE A 204 11.71 -9.46 -2.48
C ILE A 204 12.71 -9.88 -3.56
N VAL A 205 13.87 -9.21 -3.66
CA VAL A 205 14.94 -9.56 -4.60
C VAL A 205 15.42 -10.99 -4.31
N PRO A 206 15.30 -11.92 -5.27
CA PRO A 206 15.64 -13.31 -5.03
C PRO A 206 17.11 -13.48 -4.66
N ASN A 207 17.39 -14.25 -3.62
CA ASN A 207 18.74 -14.58 -3.14
C ASN A 207 19.61 -13.38 -2.69
N ALA A 208 19.05 -12.17 -2.60
CA ALA A 208 19.80 -11.04 -2.04
C ALA A 208 19.89 -11.18 -0.49
N PRO A 209 21.01 -10.76 0.15
CA PRO A 209 21.12 -10.78 1.62
C PRO A 209 20.01 -10.00 2.32
N ALA A 210 19.58 -8.87 1.74
CA ALA A 210 18.51 -8.04 2.27
C ALA A 210 17.09 -8.53 1.91
N ASN A 211 16.93 -9.71 1.27
CA ASN A 211 15.60 -10.28 0.97
C ASN A 211 14.82 -10.52 2.27
N GLY A 212 13.56 -10.09 2.30
CA GLY A 212 12.71 -10.16 3.49
C GLY A 212 12.84 -8.95 4.44
N GLY A 213 13.81 -8.05 4.22
CA GLY A 213 13.87 -6.76 4.90
C GLY A 213 12.67 -5.89 4.52
N TYR A 214 12.13 -5.13 5.48
CA TYR A 214 10.91 -4.36 5.26
C TYR A 214 10.88 -3.03 6.01
N ILE A 215 10.01 -2.14 5.53
CA ILE A 215 9.44 -1.05 6.31
C ILE A 215 7.92 -1.20 6.32
N TRP A 216 7.34 -1.15 7.51
CA TRP A 216 5.91 -1.24 7.76
C TRP A 216 5.43 0.03 8.44
N HIS A 217 4.46 0.70 7.86
CA HIS A 217 3.82 1.90 8.39
C HIS A 217 2.37 1.65 8.71
N GLY A 218 1.91 2.19 9.82
CA GLY A 218 0.50 2.16 10.17
C GLY A 218 0.07 3.35 11.01
N ILE A 219 -1.25 3.61 10.97
CA ILE A 219 -1.94 4.62 11.77
C ILE A 219 -2.98 3.92 12.62
N VAL A 220 -2.92 4.12 13.95
CA VAL A 220 -3.81 3.48 14.94
C VAL A 220 -4.51 4.56 15.77
N ALA A 221 -5.72 4.92 15.36
CA ALA A 221 -6.48 5.97 16.04
C ALA A 221 -6.74 5.67 17.53
N GLY A 222 -6.67 6.72 18.37
CA GLY A 222 -7.02 6.64 19.79
C GLY A 222 -5.92 6.17 20.72
N LEU A 223 -4.70 5.93 20.22
CA LEU A 223 -3.51 5.68 21.04
C LEU A 223 -2.75 6.98 21.30
N MET A 224 -1.90 6.97 22.35
CA MET A 224 -0.99 8.08 22.67
C MET A 224 -0.04 8.37 21.50
N TYR A 225 0.54 7.31 20.93
CA TYR A 225 1.27 7.33 19.66
C TYR A 225 0.36 6.69 18.61
N ASP A 226 -0.09 7.47 17.65
CA ASP A 226 -1.11 7.09 16.69
C ASP A 226 -0.56 6.74 15.31
N ALA A 227 0.76 6.74 15.16
CA ALA A 227 1.46 6.28 13.97
C ALA A 227 2.75 5.54 14.34
N PHE A 228 3.18 4.64 13.47
CA PHE A 228 4.41 3.87 13.67
C PHE A 228 5.13 3.55 12.36
N TYR A 229 6.44 3.29 12.47
CA TYR A 229 7.23 2.51 11.51
C TYR A 229 7.94 1.38 12.24
N ASP A 230 7.84 0.17 11.65
CA ASP A 230 8.72 -0.96 11.96
C ASP A 230 9.65 -1.17 10.77
N ILE A 231 10.95 -1.10 11.00
CA ILE A 231 11.99 -1.23 9.98
C ILE A 231 12.85 -2.43 10.32
N TYR A 232 12.77 -3.47 9.47
CA TYR A 232 13.54 -4.68 9.64
C TYR A 232 14.61 -4.82 8.57
N GLY A 233 15.86 -4.92 8.98
CA GLY A 233 17.00 -5.26 8.15
C GLY A 233 17.27 -6.76 8.20
N ALA A 234 16.96 -7.49 7.12
CA ALA A 234 17.11 -8.95 7.10
C ALA A 234 18.58 -9.41 7.13
N GLU A 235 19.50 -8.63 6.58
CA GLU A 235 20.92 -8.96 6.54
C GLU A 235 21.54 -8.89 7.95
N GLU A 236 21.15 -7.91 8.75
CA GLU A 236 21.65 -7.70 10.12
C GLU A 236 20.77 -8.36 11.19
N ASP A 237 19.65 -8.96 10.82
CA ASP A 237 18.60 -9.44 11.74
C ASP A 237 18.24 -8.38 12.81
N ARG A 238 17.96 -7.16 12.33
CA ARG A 238 17.77 -5.98 13.17
C ARG A 238 16.40 -5.39 12.95
N LEU A 239 15.66 -5.18 14.04
CA LEU A 239 14.38 -4.47 14.05
C LEU A 239 14.55 -3.11 14.76
N LEU A 240 14.17 -2.04 14.05
CA LEU A 240 13.93 -0.73 14.64
C LEU A 240 12.42 -0.50 14.63
N GLU A 241 11.88 -0.16 15.79
CA GLU A 241 10.48 0.23 15.95
C GLU A 241 10.44 1.70 16.37
N THR A 242 9.60 2.49 15.72
CA THR A 242 9.37 3.89 16.12
C THR A 242 7.89 4.20 16.07
N GLU A 243 7.41 4.90 17.09
CA GLU A 243 6.02 5.34 17.23
C GLU A 243 5.98 6.80 17.59
N TRP A 244 5.02 7.53 17.02
CA TRP A 244 4.88 8.96 17.32
C TRP A 244 3.41 9.39 17.33
N ASN A 245 3.17 10.52 17.98
CA ASN A 245 1.91 11.25 17.88
C ASN A 245 2.00 12.25 16.73
N ARG A 246 1.14 12.12 15.73
CA ARG A 246 1.17 12.98 14.52
C ARG A 246 0.87 14.46 14.81
N ASP A 247 0.07 14.75 15.84
CA ASP A 247 -0.27 16.12 16.21
C ASP A 247 0.79 16.75 17.14
N ALA A 248 1.22 15.99 18.16
CA ALA A 248 2.18 16.47 19.15
C ALA A 248 3.63 16.35 18.68
N GLN A 249 3.91 15.55 17.65
CA GLN A 249 5.27 15.26 17.15
C GLN A 249 6.18 14.54 18.16
N ALA A 250 5.71 14.28 19.38
CA ALA A 250 6.40 13.48 20.38
C ALA A 250 6.35 12.00 20.03
N GLY A 251 7.38 11.23 20.40
CA GLY A 251 7.43 9.83 20.04
C GLY A 251 8.46 9.03 20.80
N ARG A 252 8.70 7.82 20.31
CA ARG A 252 9.66 6.88 20.88
C ARG A 252 10.27 5.97 19.82
N VAL A 253 11.46 5.47 20.11
CA VAL A 253 12.17 4.51 19.28
C VAL A 253 12.71 3.37 20.14
N ARG A 254 12.76 2.18 19.58
CA ARG A 254 13.39 1.01 20.15
C ARG A 254 14.25 0.32 19.10
N ASP A 255 15.49 0.02 19.47
CA ASP A 255 16.45 -0.66 18.61
C ASP A 255 17.48 -1.36 19.51
N GLU A 256 17.25 -2.63 19.78
CA GLU A 256 18.07 -3.40 20.72
C GLU A 256 19.54 -3.49 20.29
N VAL A 257 19.79 -3.55 18.99
CA VAL A 257 21.16 -3.63 18.44
C VAL A 257 21.93 -2.34 18.67
N PHE A 258 21.27 -1.20 18.52
CA PHE A 258 21.92 0.11 18.70
C PHE A 258 22.04 0.50 20.17
N PHE A 259 20.94 0.43 20.92
CA PHE A 259 20.90 0.86 22.33
C PHE A 259 21.49 -0.18 23.28
N GLY A 260 21.49 -1.45 22.92
CA GLY A 260 22.01 -2.58 23.73
C GLY A 260 21.00 -3.12 24.72
N ASP A 261 19.76 -2.69 24.66
CA ASP A 261 18.60 -3.17 25.41
C ASP A 261 17.32 -2.98 24.60
N ALA A 262 16.22 -3.59 25.05
CA ALA A 262 14.91 -3.51 24.40
C ALA A 262 14.00 -2.43 24.99
N ASP A 263 14.55 -1.44 25.70
CA ASP A 263 13.78 -0.36 26.30
C ASP A 263 13.47 0.73 25.26
N TRP A 264 12.31 1.36 25.42
CA TRP A 264 11.94 2.52 24.62
C TRP A 264 12.77 3.75 25.01
N ARG A 265 13.14 4.52 24.00
CA ARG A 265 13.77 5.83 24.10
C ARG A 265 12.84 6.88 23.56
N CYS A 266 12.48 7.88 24.36
CA CYS A 266 11.45 8.86 24.04
C CYS A 266 12.00 10.24 23.69
N TRP A 267 11.21 10.99 22.91
CA TRP A 267 11.40 12.42 22.67
C TRP A 267 10.09 13.17 22.85
N ASP A 268 10.17 14.45 23.21
CA ASP A 268 9.02 15.34 23.39
C ASP A 268 8.61 16.07 22.10
N GLU A 269 7.63 16.97 22.21
CA GLU A 269 7.10 17.78 21.10
C GLU A 269 8.14 18.74 20.47
N THR A 270 9.27 18.98 21.15
CA THR A 270 10.41 19.77 20.66
C THR A 270 11.54 18.87 20.14
N LEU A 271 11.28 17.58 20.01
CA LEU A 271 12.20 16.52 19.57
C LEU A 271 13.39 16.30 20.52
N GLN A 272 13.29 16.77 21.79
CA GLN A 272 14.33 16.58 22.80
C GLN A 272 14.15 15.24 23.50
N ASP A 273 15.26 14.60 23.83
CA ASP A 273 15.27 13.34 24.59
C ASP A 273 14.66 13.52 25.97
N ILE A 274 13.75 12.63 26.33
CA ILE A 274 13.09 12.57 27.64
C ILE A 274 13.03 11.14 28.17
N ASP A 275 12.82 11.00 29.49
CA ASP A 275 12.39 9.73 30.05
C ASP A 275 11.01 9.36 29.51
N CYS A 276 10.82 8.09 29.13
CA CYS A 276 9.53 7.64 28.62
C CYS A 276 8.45 7.69 29.71
N PRO A 277 7.27 8.20 29.42
CA PRO A 277 6.17 8.32 30.37
C PRO A 277 5.57 6.97 30.78
#